data_8a9065da9d7f877f48a044ff84b2a59d
#
_entry.id   8a9065da9d7f877f48a044ff84b2a59d
#
_cell.length_a   1.000
_cell.length_b   1.000
_cell.length_c   1.000
_cell.angle_alpha   90.00
_cell.angle_beta   90.00
_cell.angle_gamma   90.00
#
_symmetry.space_group_name_H-M   'P 1'
#
loop_
_entity.id
_entity.type
_entity.pdbx_description
1 polymer ?
#
loop_
_entity_poly.entity_id
_entity_poly.type
_entity_poly.pdbx_seq_one_letter_code
_entity_poly.pdbx_strand_id
1 'polypeptide(L)'
;MNIVVTGATSFLGAALCKELVSRGHQVYAVVRPGSSNRQVLEKLENDSHFHMIFRNLEELDQLDREISVECPVYFHFGWDGSGSENRKNPKVQGKNVLDGMKALEGARKLGCKRFLFSGSQAEYGICADTMGETRECHPVSEYGKAKIAFGGKATEKVRQWNQTGVCRMEYVHTRIFSVYGPGDHPWSLVNTCVDHFLQGEEMEFGACTQLWNFLYIEDLVKGLCALAFCERAVGAGTDPEESGIYNLAGEAD
;
A
#
# COMPACT_ATOMS: atom_id res chain seq x y z
N MET A 1 8.20 8.40 15.91
CA MET A 1 7.38 7.18 16.08
C MET A 1 8.07 6.00 15.43
N ASN A 2 7.78 4.76 15.88
CA ASN A 2 8.22 3.55 15.20
C ASN A 2 7.14 3.13 14.18
N ILE A 3 7.54 2.83 12.96
CA ILE A 3 6.65 2.55 11.84
C ILE A 3 7.14 1.34 11.08
N VAL A 4 6.27 0.40 10.78
CA VAL A 4 6.61 -0.74 9.90
C VAL A 4 6.15 -0.45 8.48
N VAL A 5 7.00 -0.76 7.50
CA VAL A 5 6.68 -0.69 6.07
C VAL A 5 7.04 -2.02 5.42
N THR A 6 6.06 -2.80 4.99
CA THR A 6 6.30 -3.99 4.16
C THR A 6 6.27 -3.64 2.68
N GLY A 7 6.98 -4.42 1.86
CA GLY A 7 7.15 -4.07 0.46
C GLY A 7 8.01 -2.81 0.26
N ALA A 8 8.91 -2.55 1.20
CA ALA A 8 9.74 -1.34 1.26
C ALA A 8 10.63 -1.12 0.02
N THR A 9 10.96 -2.18 -0.73
CA THR A 9 11.73 -2.08 -1.98
C THR A 9 10.87 -1.85 -3.22
N SER A 10 9.55 -1.75 -3.09
CA SER A 10 8.67 -1.36 -4.19
C SER A 10 8.77 0.15 -4.45
N PHE A 11 8.29 0.59 -5.62
CA PHE A 11 8.22 2.01 -5.98
C PHE A 11 7.56 2.85 -4.87
N LEU A 12 6.36 2.46 -4.44
CA LEU A 12 5.60 3.18 -3.42
C LEU A 12 6.26 3.06 -2.03
N GLY A 13 6.70 1.85 -1.67
CA GLY A 13 7.30 1.60 -0.36
C GLY A 13 8.61 2.34 -0.15
N ALA A 14 9.46 2.41 -1.19
CA ALA A 14 10.73 3.12 -1.12
C ALA A 14 10.54 4.63 -0.99
N ALA A 15 9.59 5.21 -1.73
CA ALA A 15 9.25 6.63 -1.62
C ALA A 15 8.72 6.96 -0.21
N LEU A 16 7.83 6.12 0.32
CA LEU A 16 7.31 6.30 1.68
C LEU A 16 8.41 6.16 2.75
N CYS A 17 9.30 5.17 2.65
CA CYS A 17 10.42 5.03 3.59
C CYS A 17 11.29 6.28 3.64
N LYS A 18 11.63 6.86 2.47
CA LYS A 18 12.42 8.11 2.39
C LYS A 18 11.73 9.26 3.11
N GLU A 19 10.45 9.44 2.88
CA GLU A 19 9.67 10.51 3.51
C GLU A 19 9.55 10.31 5.02
N LEU A 20 9.27 9.10 5.48
CA LEU A 20 9.15 8.82 6.91
C LEU A 20 10.46 9.05 7.67
N VAL A 21 11.59 8.62 7.10
CA VAL A 21 12.92 8.88 7.66
C VAL A 21 13.22 10.38 7.69
N SER A 22 12.93 11.11 6.61
CA SER A 22 13.14 12.57 6.55
C SER A 22 12.33 13.34 7.60
N ARG A 23 11.19 12.79 8.02
CA ARG A 23 10.36 13.33 9.12
C ARG A 23 10.84 12.90 10.51
N GLY A 24 11.94 12.16 10.62
CA GLY A 24 12.51 11.70 11.89
C GLY A 24 11.77 10.53 12.54
N HIS A 25 11.03 9.73 11.76
CA HIS A 25 10.42 8.51 12.26
C HIS A 25 11.41 7.35 12.21
N GLN A 26 11.31 6.42 13.16
CA GLN A 26 12.03 5.13 13.13
C GLN A 26 11.28 4.20 12.19
N VAL A 27 11.90 3.81 11.08
CA VAL A 27 11.28 3.02 10.01
C VAL A 27 11.84 1.60 10.00
N TYR A 28 10.99 0.63 10.28
CA TYR A 28 11.28 -0.80 10.17
C TYR A 28 10.83 -1.29 8.78
N ALA A 29 11.77 -1.28 7.84
CA ALA A 29 11.54 -1.61 6.44
C ALA A 29 11.64 -3.11 6.22
N VAL A 30 10.52 -3.78 5.97
CA VAL A 30 10.49 -5.22 5.71
C VAL A 30 10.78 -5.49 4.25
N VAL A 31 11.89 -6.19 4.01
CA VAL A 31 12.46 -6.51 2.70
C VAL A 31 12.49 -8.02 2.53
N ARG A 32 12.04 -8.51 1.38
CA ARG A 32 12.16 -9.93 1.04
C ARG A 32 13.62 -10.34 0.90
N PRO A 33 14.08 -11.46 1.52
CA PRO A 33 15.41 -12.00 1.28
C PRO A 33 15.67 -12.17 -0.23
N GLY A 34 16.82 -11.70 -0.71
CA GLY A 34 17.17 -11.75 -2.13
C GLY A 34 16.41 -10.77 -3.04
N SER A 35 15.78 -9.73 -2.51
CA SER A 35 15.17 -8.68 -3.33
C SER A 35 16.19 -8.02 -4.25
N SER A 36 15.94 -8.05 -5.56
CA SER A 36 16.79 -7.41 -6.58
C SER A 36 16.73 -5.88 -6.53
N ASN A 37 15.68 -5.32 -5.92
CA ASN A 37 15.46 -3.86 -5.86
C ASN A 37 15.99 -3.22 -4.55
N ARG A 38 16.82 -3.94 -3.78
CA ARG A 38 17.33 -3.43 -2.50
C ARG A 38 18.07 -2.09 -2.63
N GLN A 39 18.76 -1.87 -3.75
CA GLN A 39 19.52 -0.64 -4.02
C GLN A 39 18.68 0.65 -3.95
N VAL A 40 17.36 0.58 -4.08
CA VAL A 40 16.50 1.77 -3.96
C VAL A 40 16.48 2.34 -2.53
N LEU A 41 16.90 1.54 -1.54
CA LEU A 41 17.00 1.90 -0.13
C LEU A 41 18.44 2.18 0.34
N GLU A 42 19.46 2.03 -0.55
CA GLU A 42 20.87 2.14 -0.18
C GLU A 42 21.21 3.45 0.54
N LYS A 43 20.61 4.57 0.10
CA LYS A 43 20.83 5.89 0.73
C LYS A 43 20.31 5.97 2.17
N LEU A 44 19.41 5.09 2.57
CA LEU A 44 18.83 5.04 3.92
C LEU A 44 19.58 4.05 4.84
N GLU A 45 20.37 3.13 4.30
CA GLU A 45 20.99 2.04 5.09
C GLU A 45 21.90 2.54 6.22
N ASN A 46 22.47 3.74 6.08
CA ASN A 46 23.33 4.37 7.09
C ASN A 46 22.59 5.38 7.99
N ASP A 47 21.29 5.58 7.81
CA ASP A 47 20.49 6.47 8.65
C ASP A 47 20.08 5.74 9.93
N SER A 48 20.31 6.35 11.09
CA SER A 48 19.97 5.80 12.41
C SER A 48 18.46 5.62 12.63
N HIS A 49 17.63 6.20 11.78
CA HIS A 49 16.17 6.07 11.81
C HIS A 49 15.67 4.93 10.91
N PHE A 50 16.55 4.24 10.18
CA PHE A 50 16.17 3.22 9.21
C PHE A 50 16.69 1.84 9.60
N HIS A 51 15.77 0.88 9.71
CA HIS A 51 16.07 -0.50 10.14
C HIS A 51 15.53 -1.47 9.10
N MET A 52 16.42 -2.24 8.46
CA MET A 52 16.04 -3.23 7.47
C MET A 52 15.81 -4.59 8.13
N ILE A 53 14.62 -5.16 7.93
CA ILE A 53 14.20 -6.47 8.42
C ILE A 53 14.01 -7.40 7.25
N PHE A 54 14.65 -8.58 7.26
CA PHE A 54 14.56 -9.54 6.17
C PHE A 54 13.53 -10.62 6.49
N ARG A 55 12.36 -10.56 5.84
CA ARG A 55 11.26 -11.53 5.99
C ARG A 55 10.49 -11.71 4.69
N ASN A 56 10.02 -12.95 4.45
CA ASN A 56 9.05 -13.24 3.43
C ASN A 56 7.63 -12.86 3.88
N LEU A 57 6.70 -12.73 2.94
CA LEU A 57 5.32 -12.33 3.25
C LEU A 57 4.61 -13.34 4.16
N GLU A 58 4.90 -14.63 3.99
CA GLU A 58 4.34 -15.70 4.85
C GLU A 58 4.85 -15.73 6.28
N GLU A 59 5.82 -14.89 6.64
CA GLU A 59 6.44 -14.83 7.97
C GLU A 59 6.14 -13.52 8.72
N LEU A 60 5.29 -12.65 8.16
CA LEU A 60 5.02 -11.32 8.71
C LEU A 60 4.34 -11.35 10.10
N ASP A 61 3.72 -12.45 10.46
CA ASP A 61 3.18 -12.68 11.82
C ASP A 61 4.26 -12.92 12.89
N GLN A 62 5.55 -12.94 12.52
CA GLN A 62 6.69 -13.20 13.40
C GLN A 62 7.62 -11.98 13.55
N LEU A 63 7.21 -10.80 13.09
CA LEU A 63 8.02 -9.57 13.16
C LEU A 63 8.35 -9.15 14.62
N ASP A 64 7.52 -9.54 15.58
CA ASP A 64 7.74 -9.34 17.02
C ASP A 64 8.99 -10.05 17.56
N ARG A 65 9.58 -10.97 16.79
CA ARG A 65 10.86 -11.61 17.16
C ARG A 65 12.09 -10.73 16.91
N GLU A 66 11.96 -9.72 16.05
CA GLU A 66 13.06 -8.84 15.63
C GLU A 66 12.79 -7.37 16.00
N ILE A 67 11.53 -7.00 16.10
CA ILE A 67 11.11 -5.66 16.51
C ILE A 67 10.58 -5.75 17.94
N SER A 68 11.38 -5.30 18.89
CA SER A 68 11.05 -5.37 20.32
C SER A 68 10.35 -4.12 20.87
N VAL A 69 9.97 -3.20 19.98
CA VAL A 69 9.30 -1.93 20.33
C VAL A 69 7.89 -1.89 19.73
N GLU A 70 7.01 -1.13 20.36
CA GLU A 70 5.70 -0.88 19.78
C GLU A 70 5.80 -0.06 18.49
N CYS A 71 5.08 -0.49 17.47
CA CYS A 71 4.99 0.17 16.18
C CYS A 71 3.52 0.61 15.92
N PRO A 72 3.14 1.81 16.35
CA PRO A 72 1.74 2.25 16.29
C PRO A 72 1.19 2.38 14.86
N VAL A 73 2.05 2.47 13.85
CA VAL A 73 1.64 2.58 12.44
C VAL A 73 2.29 1.47 11.62
N TYR A 74 1.49 0.83 10.76
CA TYR A 74 1.93 -0.24 9.89
C TYR A 74 1.40 0.00 8.47
N PHE A 75 2.31 0.13 7.50
CA PHE A 75 1.99 0.21 6.09
C PHE A 75 2.24 -1.13 5.40
N HIS A 76 1.21 -1.69 4.78
CA HIS A 76 1.29 -2.97 4.09
C HIS A 76 1.24 -2.79 2.56
N PHE A 77 2.42 -2.71 1.92
CA PHE A 77 2.58 -2.70 0.46
C PHE A 77 3.09 -4.03 -0.10
N GLY A 78 3.48 -4.95 0.79
CA GLY A 78 3.97 -6.28 0.38
C GLY A 78 2.87 -7.09 -0.32
N TRP A 79 3.05 -7.36 -1.62
CA TRP A 79 2.08 -8.09 -2.44
C TRP A 79 2.78 -8.73 -3.63
N ASP A 80 2.79 -10.06 -3.73
CA ASP A 80 3.41 -10.76 -4.84
C ASP A 80 2.56 -10.67 -6.11
N GLY A 81 3.26 -10.63 -7.26
CA GLY A 81 2.60 -10.73 -8.54
C GLY A 81 1.68 -9.54 -8.87
N SER A 82 2.05 -8.33 -8.46
CA SER A 82 1.38 -7.09 -8.90
C SER A 82 1.62 -6.77 -10.37
N GLY A 83 2.63 -7.40 -11.02
CA GLY A 83 2.91 -7.30 -12.44
C GLY A 83 1.92 -8.07 -13.33
N SER A 84 1.99 -7.84 -14.65
CA SER A 84 0.97 -8.18 -15.63
C SER A 84 0.49 -9.64 -15.63
N GLU A 85 1.37 -10.62 -15.64
CA GLU A 85 0.97 -12.03 -15.73
C GLU A 85 0.41 -12.58 -14.42
N ASN A 86 1.09 -12.33 -13.32
CA ASN A 86 0.67 -12.84 -12.01
C ASN A 86 -0.59 -12.16 -11.47
N ARG A 87 -0.97 -11.00 -12.01
CA ARG A 87 -2.26 -10.36 -11.71
C ARG A 87 -3.47 -11.24 -12.06
N LYS A 88 -3.30 -12.17 -13.00
CA LYS A 88 -4.36 -13.10 -13.45
C LYS A 88 -4.26 -14.48 -12.78
N ASN A 89 -3.22 -14.73 -11.98
CA ASN A 89 -2.99 -16.03 -11.36
C ASN A 89 -3.73 -16.16 -10.01
N PRO A 90 -4.81 -16.95 -9.93
CA PRO A 90 -5.61 -17.04 -8.70
C PRO A 90 -4.86 -17.66 -7.52
N LYS A 91 -3.87 -18.53 -7.78
CA LYS A 91 -3.06 -19.14 -6.71
C LYS A 91 -2.14 -18.12 -6.06
N VAL A 92 -1.47 -17.30 -6.87
CA VAL A 92 -0.60 -16.22 -6.37
C VAL A 92 -1.43 -15.19 -5.62
N GLN A 93 -2.55 -14.76 -6.20
CA GLN A 93 -3.39 -13.74 -5.59
C GLN A 93 -4.11 -14.26 -4.33
N GLY A 94 -4.54 -15.52 -4.31
CA GLY A 94 -5.11 -16.15 -3.11
C GLY A 94 -4.08 -16.29 -1.96
N LYS A 95 -2.81 -16.61 -2.28
CA LYS A 95 -1.72 -16.63 -1.28
C LYS A 95 -1.51 -15.26 -0.65
N ASN A 96 -1.54 -14.18 -1.44
CA ASN A 96 -1.39 -12.82 -0.93
C ASN A 96 -2.46 -12.45 0.12
N VAL A 97 -3.69 -12.94 -0.02
CA VAL A 97 -4.73 -12.73 0.99
C VAL A 97 -4.33 -13.37 2.32
N LEU A 98 -3.79 -14.58 2.29
CA LEU A 98 -3.32 -15.28 3.50
C LEU A 98 -2.12 -14.57 4.13
N ASP A 99 -1.16 -14.16 3.31
CA ASP A 99 0.04 -13.44 3.76
C ASP A 99 -0.31 -12.06 4.32
N GLY A 100 -1.27 -11.36 3.72
CA GLY A 100 -1.81 -10.11 4.25
C GLY A 100 -2.46 -10.28 5.64
N MET A 101 -3.17 -11.39 5.87
CA MET A 101 -3.71 -11.70 7.20
C MET A 101 -2.60 -11.95 8.23
N LYS A 102 -1.46 -12.52 7.82
CA LYS A 102 -0.26 -12.63 8.69
C LYS A 102 0.37 -11.27 8.98
N ALA A 103 0.41 -10.38 7.98
CA ALA A 103 0.86 -9.00 8.22
C ALA A 103 -0.02 -8.28 9.25
N LEU A 104 -1.34 -8.44 9.16
CA LEU A 104 -2.29 -7.87 10.11
C LEU A 104 -2.09 -8.43 11.53
N GLU A 105 -1.84 -9.75 11.66
CA GLU A 105 -1.53 -10.37 12.96
C GLU A 105 -0.18 -9.90 13.50
N GLY A 106 0.84 -9.75 12.66
CA GLY A 106 2.14 -9.17 13.05
C GLY A 106 1.99 -7.73 13.56
N ALA A 107 1.19 -6.91 12.86
CA ALA A 107 0.89 -5.56 13.29
C ALA A 107 0.20 -5.53 14.67
N ARG A 108 -0.76 -6.44 14.92
CA ARG A 108 -1.39 -6.58 16.25
C ARG A 108 -0.37 -6.88 17.35
N LYS A 109 0.53 -7.83 17.11
CA LYS A 109 1.57 -8.21 18.09
C LYS A 109 2.56 -7.06 18.38
N LEU A 110 2.80 -6.19 17.39
CA LEU A 110 3.63 -5.00 17.54
C LEU A 110 2.89 -3.80 18.13
N GLY A 111 1.69 -3.97 18.66
CA GLY A 111 0.92 -2.90 19.28
C GLY A 111 0.40 -1.84 18.30
N CYS A 112 0.22 -2.20 17.04
CA CYS A 112 -0.24 -1.29 16.00
C CYS A 112 -1.60 -0.70 16.34
N LYS A 113 -1.73 0.62 16.15
CA LYS A 113 -2.98 1.38 16.32
C LYS A 113 -3.65 1.70 14.98
N ARG A 114 -2.86 1.77 13.91
CA ARG A 114 -3.36 2.05 12.56
C ARG A 114 -2.63 1.22 11.52
N PHE A 115 -3.38 0.34 10.85
CA PHE A 115 -2.90 -0.50 9.77
C PHE A 115 -3.39 0.04 8.43
N LEU A 116 -2.48 0.53 7.59
CA LEU A 116 -2.78 1.05 6.25
C LEU A 116 -2.44 0.00 5.20
N PHE A 117 -3.42 -0.33 4.39
CA PHE A 117 -3.28 -1.31 3.31
C PHE A 117 -3.31 -0.65 1.94
N SER A 118 -2.38 -1.04 1.07
CA SER A 118 -2.40 -0.63 -0.33
C SER A 118 -3.40 -1.45 -1.14
N GLY A 119 -4.64 -0.99 -1.19
CA GLY A 119 -5.62 -1.43 -2.17
C GLY A 119 -5.31 -0.89 -3.56
N SER A 120 -6.25 -0.94 -4.48
CA SER A 120 -6.04 -0.53 -5.87
C SER A 120 -7.33 -0.10 -6.55
N GLN A 121 -7.24 0.85 -7.49
CA GLN A 121 -8.34 1.15 -8.44
C GLN A 121 -8.85 -0.09 -9.19
N ALA A 122 -8.03 -1.15 -9.33
CA ALA A 122 -8.44 -2.40 -9.97
C ALA A 122 -9.59 -3.13 -9.23
N GLU A 123 -9.89 -2.74 -8.01
CA GLU A 123 -11.03 -3.21 -7.22
C GLU A 123 -12.37 -2.78 -7.82
N TYR A 124 -12.42 -1.58 -8.40
CA TYR A 124 -13.64 -1.07 -9.03
C TYR A 124 -14.02 -1.83 -10.32
N GLY A 125 -13.03 -2.37 -11.02
CA GLY A 125 -13.22 -2.98 -12.34
C GLY A 125 -13.27 -1.92 -13.46
N ILE A 126 -14.06 -2.18 -14.50
CA ILE A 126 -14.23 -1.26 -15.64
C ILE A 126 -15.33 -0.27 -15.27
N CYS A 127 -15.00 1.01 -15.25
CA CYS A 127 -15.91 2.09 -14.95
C CYS A 127 -15.90 3.12 -16.08
N ALA A 128 -17.09 3.65 -16.42
CA ALA A 128 -17.28 4.68 -17.42
C ALA A 128 -17.42 6.10 -16.80
N ASP A 129 -17.42 6.20 -15.49
CA ASP A 129 -17.67 7.42 -14.72
C ASP A 129 -16.78 7.49 -13.47
N THR A 130 -16.95 8.55 -12.67
CA THR A 130 -16.16 8.79 -11.45
C THR A 130 -16.30 7.64 -10.42
N MET A 131 -15.17 7.26 -9.84
CA MET A 131 -15.07 6.18 -8.84
C MET A 131 -15.01 6.75 -7.44
N GLY A 132 -16.15 6.84 -6.76
CA GLY A 132 -16.22 7.20 -5.34
C GLY A 132 -16.01 5.98 -4.43
N GLU A 133 -15.60 6.20 -3.18
CA GLU A 133 -15.29 5.13 -2.22
C GLU A 133 -16.48 4.22 -1.90
N THR A 134 -17.68 4.75 -1.96
CA THR A 134 -18.94 4.02 -1.72
C THR A 134 -19.43 3.21 -2.91
N ARG A 135 -18.77 3.36 -4.08
CA ARG A 135 -19.14 2.64 -5.29
C ARG A 135 -18.96 1.13 -5.11
N GLU A 136 -19.93 0.37 -5.59
CA GLU A 136 -19.81 -1.09 -5.65
C GLU A 136 -18.65 -1.52 -6.56
N CYS A 137 -17.89 -2.51 -6.10
CA CYS A 137 -16.70 -2.99 -6.77
C CYS A 137 -17.00 -4.23 -7.63
N HIS A 138 -16.63 -4.20 -8.90
CA HIS A 138 -16.78 -5.31 -9.84
C HIS A 138 -15.44 -5.67 -10.49
N PRO A 139 -14.47 -6.21 -9.71
CA PRO A 139 -13.11 -6.45 -10.21
C PRO A 139 -13.09 -7.50 -11.32
N VAL A 140 -12.38 -7.20 -12.40
CA VAL A 140 -12.21 -8.11 -13.55
C VAL A 140 -10.94 -8.94 -13.47
N SER A 141 -9.99 -8.58 -12.59
CA SER A 141 -8.73 -9.30 -12.40
C SER A 141 -8.70 -10.06 -11.06
N GLU A 142 -7.99 -11.18 -11.02
CA GLU A 142 -7.77 -11.89 -9.76
C GLU A 142 -7.05 -11.04 -8.71
N TYR A 143 -6.19 -10.13 -9.15
CA TYR A 143 -5.56 -9.11 -8.30
C TYR A 143 -6.60 -8.21 -7.62
N GLY A 144 -7.52 -7.62 -8.37
CA GLY A 144 -8.58 -6.76 -7.80
C GLY A 144 -9.49 -7.54 -6.85
N LYS A 145 -9.88 -8.77 -7.23
CA LYS A 145 -10.68 -9.67 -6.37
C LYS A 145 -9.96 -9.96 -5.05
N ALA A 146 -8.66 -10.25 -5.11
CA ALA A 146 -7.87 -10.57 -3.92
C ALA A 146 -7.69 -9.36 -2.99
N LYS A 147 -7.52 -8.15 -3.55
CA LYS A 147 -7.45 -6.91 -2.77
C LYS A 147 -8.75 -6.66 -1.98
N ILE A 148 -9.91 -6.83 -2.62
CA ILE A 148 -11.22 -6.76 -1.95
C ILE A 148 -11.37 -7.85 -0.89
N ALA A 149 -11.01 -9.10 -1.24
CA ALA A 149 -11.14 -10.22 -0.31
C ALA A 149 -10.29 -10.04 0.95
N PHE A 150 -9.07 -9.52 0.80
CA PHE A 150 -8.24 -9.14 1.95
C PHE A 150 -8.89 -8.01 2.75
N GLY A 151 -9.34 -6.94 2.09
CA GLY A 151 -9.97 -5.78 2.74
C GLY A 151 -11.16 -6.18 3.61
N GLY A 152 -12.07 -7.03 3.09
CA GLY A 152 -13.21 -7.54 3.84
C GLY A 152 -12.80 -8.38 5.06
N LYS A 153 -11.82 -9.29 4.88
CA LYS A 153 -11.30 -10.12 5.99
C LYS A 153 -10.59 -9.28 7.06
N ALA A 154 -9.81 -8.28 6.65
CA ALA A 154 -9.09 -7.41 7.56
C ALA A 154 -10.07 -6.54 8.38
N THR A 155 -11.04 -5.92 7.73
CA THR A 155 -12.11 -5.14 8.38
C THR A 155 -12.84 -5.97 9.44
N GLU A 156 -13.31 -7.16 9.08
CA GLU A 156 -14.01 -8.06 10.00
C GLU A 156 -13.14 -8.48 11.17
N LYS A 157 -11.86 -8.80 10.90
CA LYS A 157 -10.93 -9.23 11.94
C LYS A 157 -10.59 -8.11 12.92
N VAL A 158 -10.35 -6.89 12.42
CA VAL A 158 -10.07 -5.72 13.27
C VAL A 158 -11.30 -5.37 14.10
N ARG A 159 -12.51 -5.38 13.52
CA ARG A 159 -13.76 -5.17 14.25
C ARG A 159 -13.91 -6.20 15.39
N GLN A 160 -13.69 -7.48 15.12
CA GLN A 160 -13.72 -8.52 16.14
C GLN A 160 -12.73 -8.25 17.28
N TRP A 161 -11.49 -7.88 16.96
CA TRP A 161 -10.49 -7.57 17.99
C TRP A 161 -10.87 -6.37 18.84
N ASN A 162 -11.37 -5.29 18.22
CA ASN A 162 -11.81 -4.08 18.92
C ASN A 162 -12.98 -4.39 19.85
N GLN A 163 -13.98 -5.15 19.41
CA GLN A 163 -15.15 -5.54 20.20
C GLN A 163 -14.80 -6.46 21.38
N THR A 164 -13.85 -7.36 21.18
CA THR A 164 -13.44 -8.32 22.22
C THR A 164 -12.34 -7.77 23.15
N GLY A 165 -11.85 -6.57 22.90
CA GLY A 165 -10.79 -5.93 23.69
C GLY A 165 -9.39 -6.55 23.49
N VAL A 166 -9.19 -7.37 22.43
CA VAL A 166 -7.88 -7.97 22.10
C VAL A 166 -6.87 -6.91 21.72
N CYS A 167 -7.27 -5.92 20.93
CA CYS A 167 -6.49 -4.71 20.64
C CYS A 167 -7.44 -3.58 20.24
N ARG A 168 -6.92 -2.36 20.19
CA ARG A 168 -7.58 -1.23 19.53
C ARG A 168 -6.77 -0.87 18.30
N MET A 169 -7.29 -1.18 17.13
CA MET A 169 -6.66 -0.94 15.84
C MET A 169 -7.66 -0.30 14.87
N GLU A 170 -7.19 0.60 14.06
CA GLU A 170 -7.90 1.15 12.93
C GLU A 170 -7.37 0.51 11.64
N TYR A 171 -8.26 0.04 10.77
CA TYR A 171 -7.92 -0.46 9.44
C TYR A 171 -8.22 0.61 8.39
N VAL A 172 -7.21 1.02 7.63
CA VAL A 172 -7.32 2.00 6.56
C VAL A 172 -7.05 1.30 5.22
N HIS A 173 -8.07 1.22 4.38
CA HIS A 173 -7.98 0.64 3.04
C HIS A 173 -7.78 1.75 2.01
N THR A 174 -6.60 1.84 1.40
CA THR A 174 -6.33 2.87 0.39
C THR A 174 -6.47 2.27 -1.01
N ARG A 175 -7.42 2.75 -1.80
CA ARG A 175 -7.51 2.41 -3.23
C ARG A 175 -6.63 3.37 -4.00
N ILE A 176 -5.42 2.90 -4.29
CA ILE A 176 -4.39 3.69 -4.98
C ILE A 176 -4.63 3.62 -6.48
N PHE A 177 -4.67 4.78 -7.12
CA PHE A 177 -4.81 4.93 -8.56
C PHE A 177 -3.44 4.83 -9.27
N SER A 178 -3.33 5.26 -10.54
CA SER A 178 -2.10 5.11 -11.29
C SER A 178 -1.05 6.12 -10.83
N VAL A 179 -0.07 5.63 -10.10
CA VAL A 179 1.03 6.45 -9.59
C VAL A 179 2.16 6.51 -10.60
N TYR A 180 2.76 7.70 -10.73
CA TYR A 180 3.93 7.94 -11.57
C TYR A 180 4.94 8.83 -10.84
N GLY A 181 6.18 8.85 -11.32
CA GLY A 181 7.22 9.72 -10.82
C GLY A 181 8.58 9.04 -10.66
N PRO A 182 9.57 9.71 -10.04
CA PRO A 182 10.91 9.16 -9.87
C PRO A 182 10.93 7.81 -9.14
N GLY A 183 11.51 6.82 -9.79
CA GLY A 183 11.58 5.45 -9.27
C GLY A 183 10.47 4.52 -9.75
N ASP A 184 9.55 4.99 -10.59
CA ASP A 184 8.58 4.14 -11.27
C ASP A 184 9.25 3.26 -12.33
N HIS A 185 8.56 2.22 -12.76
CA HIS A 185 9.09 1.26 -13.72
C HIS A 185 9.38 1.90 -15.09
N PRO A 186 10.52 1.57 -15.75
CA PRO A 186 10.84 2.12 -17.07
C PRO A 186 9.78 1.84 -18.15
N TRP A 187 9.04 0.74 -17.99
CA TRP A 187 7.95 0.35 -18.89
C TRP A 187 6.58 0.90 -18.52
N SER A 188 6.49 1.80 -17.54
CA SER A 188 5.23 2.47 -17.24
C SER A 188 4.87 3.43 -18.37
N LEU A 189 3.57 3.67 -18.57
CA LEU A 189 3.11 4.52 -19.67
C LEU A 189 3.78 5.91 -19.65
N VAL A 190 3.82 6.54 -18.47
CA VAL A 190 4.38 7.89 -18.32
C VAL A 190 5.87 7.89 -18.64
N ASN A 191 6.66 6.96 -18.07
CA ASN A 191 8.11 6.91 -18.35
C ASN A 191 8.38 6.57 -19.81
N THR A 192 7.66 5.62 -20.39
CA THR A 192 7.80 5.29 -21.82
C THR A 192 7.51 6.50 -22.69
N CYS A 193 6.45 7.26 -22.41
CA CYS A 193 6.14 8.49 -23.16
C CYS A 193 7.25 9.52 -23.04
N VAL A 194 7.75 9.76 -21.82
CA VAL A 194 8.82 10.72 -21.57
C VAL A 194 10.09 10.33 -22.33
N ASP A 195 10.48 9.06 -22.28
CA ASP A 195 11.69 8.56 -22.93
C ASP A 195 11.60 8.72 -24.46
N HIS A 196 10.50 8.32 -25.10
CA HIS A 196 10.29 8.48 -26.54
C HIS A 196 10.30 9.96 -26.95
N PHE A 197 9.59 10.82 -26.21
CA PHE A 197 9.52 12.24 -26.58
C PHE A 197 10.86 12.96 -26.40
N LEU A 198 11.65 12.58 -25.39
CA LEU A 198 13.00 13.12 -25.21
C LEU A 198 13.97 12.70 -26.33
N GLN A 199 13.72 11.55 -26.97
CA GLN A 199 14.49 11.05 -28.10
C GLN A 199 13.95 11.57 -29.45
N GLY A 200 12.83 12.31 -29.44
CA GLY A 200 12.16 12.78 -30.66
C GLY A 200 11.48 11.66 -31.44
N GLU A 201 11.14 10.56 -30.77
CA GLU A 201 10.47 9.41 -31.37
C GLU A 201 8.95 9.57 -31.30
N GLU A 202 8.27 9.03 -32.31
CA GLU A 202 6.80 8.97 -32.35
C GLU A 202 6.29 7.80 -31.51
N MET A 203 5.17 8.01 -30.83
CA MET A 203 4.43 6.95 -30.16
C MET A 203 3.03 6.79 -30.74
N GLU A 204 2.64 5.54 -30.96
CA GLU A 204 1.26 5.22 -31.34
C GLU A 204 0.43 4.92 -30.08
N PHE A 205 -0.68 5.63 -29.96
CA PHE A 205 -1.68 5.37 -28.93
C PHE A 205 -2.93 4.78 -29.57
N GLY A 206 -3.69 4.00 -28.82
CA GLY A 206 -5.04 3.62 -29.20
C GLY A 206 -5.98 4.84 -29.20
N ALA A 207 -7.26 4.60 -29.23
CA ALA A 207 -8.28 5.67 -29.31
C ALA A 207 -8.33 6.60 -28.07
N CYS A 208 -7.61 6.29 -27.02
CA CYS A 208 -7.53 7.06 -25.76
C CYS A 208 -8.90 7.45 -25.17
N THR A 209 -9.87 6.56 -25.29
CA THR A 209 -11.27 6.79 -24.84
C THR A 209 -11.51 6.43 -23.38
N GLN A 210 -10.57 5.75 -22.74
CA GLN A 210 -10.67 5.37 -21.34
C GLN A 210 -10.42 6.56 -20.43
N LEU A 211 -11.24 6.70 -19.39
CA LEU A 211 -10.97 7.61 -18.30
C LEU A 211 -9.80 7.06 -17.47
N TRP A 212 -8.80 7.89 -17.21
CA TRP A 212 -7.62 7.52 -16.45
C TRP A 212 -7.22 8.64 -15.51
N ASN A 213 -6.81 8.27 -14.30
CA ASN A 213 -6.36 9.23 -13.30
C ASN A 213 -4.93 8.91 -12.90
N PHE A 214 -4.07 9.92 -12.95
CA PHE A 214 -2.67 9.82 -12.56
C PHE A 214 -2.42 10.59 -11.26
N LEU A 215 -1.66 9.97 -10.35
CA LEU A 215 -1.25 10.57 -9.08
C LEU A 215 0.29 10.63 -9.01
N TYR A 216 0.83 11.81 -8.75
CA TYR A 216 2.29 11.94 -8.57
C TYR A 216 2.74 11.28 -7.25
N ILE A 217 3.91 10.63 -7.27
CA ILE A 217 4.39 9.82 -6.13
C ILE A 217 4.51 10.61 -4.82
N GLU A 218 4.96 11.88 -4.88
CA GLU A 218 5.06 12.69 -3.66
C GLU A 218 3.71 13.02 -3.07
N ASP A 219 2.69 13.23 -3.90
CA ASP A 219 1.33 13.51 -3.44
C ASP A 219 0.67 12.25 -2.87
N LEU A 220 0.92 11.08 -3.47
CA LEU A 220 0.56 9.81 -2.84
C LEU A 220 1.16 9.69 -1.43
N VAL A 221 2.47 9.94 -1.30
CA VAL A 221 3.17 9.81 -0.02
C VAL A 221 2.64 10.80 1.01
N LYS A 222 2.36 12.06 0.61
CA LYS A 222 1.70 13.05 1.48
C LYS A 222 0.32 12.56 1.94
N GLY A 223 -0.49 12.02 1.03
CA GLY A 223 -1.80 11.44 1.34
C GLY A 223 -1.71 10.27 2.32
N LEU A 224 -0.78 9.34 2.11
CA LEU A 224 -0.52 8.23 3.02
C LEU A 224 -0.08 8.70 4.41
N CYS A 225 0.80 9.69 4.48
CA CYS A 225 1.22 10.30 5.74
C CYS A 225 0.05 11.03 6.43
N ALA A 226 -0.77 11.74 5.69
CA ALA A 226 -1.97 12.39 6.24
C ALA A 226 -2.90 11.35 6.87
N LEU A 227 -3.20 10.26 6.17
CA LEU A 227 -4.01 9.15 6.70
C LEU A 227 -3.38 8.45 7.91
N ALA A 228 -2.05 8.36 7.95
CA ALA A 228 -1.33 7.72 9.05
C ALA A 228 -1.30 8.54 10.34
N PHE A 229 -1.21 9.88 10.22
CA PHE A 229 -0.91 10.77 11.34
C PHE A 229 -2.03 11.75 11.68
N CYS A 230 -3.10 11.84 10.87
CA CYS A 230 -4.24 12.65 11.26
C CYS A 230 -4.83 12.10 12.56
N GLU A 231 -5.08 12.98 13.52
CA GLU A 231 -6.05 12.68 14.54
C GLU A 231 -7.38 12.53 13.82
N ARG A 232 -7.95 11.32 13.75
CA ARG A 232 -9.36 11.24 13.40
C ARG A 232 -10.07 12.08 14.44
N ALA A 233 -10.66 13.16 13.97
CA ALA A 233 -11.71 13.78 14.74
C ALA A 233 -12.74 12.68 14.98
N VAL A 234 -12.79 12.17 16.21
CA VAL A 234 -13.92 11.39 16.70
C VAL A 234 -15.05 12.38 16.73
N GLY A 235 -15.58 12.68 15.55
CA GLY A 235 -16.80 13.44 15.40
C GLY A 235 -17.87 12.68 16.15
N ALA A 236 -18.59 13.34 17.03
CA ALA A 236 -19.70 12.76 17.75
C ALA A 236 -20.60 12.01 16.73
N GLY A 237 -20.65 10.69 16.81
CA GLY A 237 -21.45 9.84 15.92
C GLY A 237 -20.71 8.95 14.95
N THR A 238 -19.38 9.02 14.86
CA THR A 238 -18.59 8.01 14.11
C THR A 238 -18.20 6.89 15.07
N ASP A 239 -18.68 5.70 14.77
CA ASP A 239 -18.26 4.49 15.46
C ASP A 239 -16.73 4.32 15.29
N PRO A 240 -15.93 4.25 16.37
CA PRO A 240 -14.50 4.03 16.28
C PRO A 240 -14.14 2.66 15.65
N GLU A 241 -15.13 1.84 15.33
CA GLU A 241 -15.00 0.54 14.69
C GLU A 241 -15.04 0.58 13.15
N GLU A 242 -15.27 1.74 12.52
CA GLU A 242 -15.33 1.84 11.06
C GLU A 242 -13.94 1.89 10.44
N SER A 243 -13.59 0.81 9.74
CA SER A 243 -12.53 0.79 8.76
C SER A 243 -12.82 1.81 7.65
N GLY A 244 -11.89 2.73 7.41
CA GLY A 244 -12.06 3.74 6.35
C GLY A 244 -11.52 3.24 5.01
N ILE A 245 -12.30 3.43 3.93
CA ILE A 245 -11.82 3.28 2.55
C ILE A 245 -11.54 4.68 2.01
N TYR A 246 -10.39 4.84 1.36
CA TYR A 246 -9.94 6.13 0.81
C TYR A 246 -9.38 5.94 -0.59
N ASN A 247 -9.85 6.70 -1.55
CA ASN A 247 -9.22 6.82 -2.85
C ASN A 247 -7.98 7.73 -2.75
N LEU A 248 -6.85 7.24 -3.21
CA LEU A 248 -5.66 8.05 -3.43
C LEU A 248 -5.48 8.23 -4.94
N ALA A 249 -5.94 9.36 -5.42
CA ALA A 249 -6.04 9.73 -6.82
C ALA A 249 -5.61 11.18 -7.01
N GLY A 250 -5.26 11.58 -8.23
CA GLY A 250 -5.09 12.98 -8.59
C GLY A 250 -6.42 13.74 -8.51
N GLU A 251 -6.36 15.06 -8.41
CA GLU A 251 -7.56 15.89 -8.46
C GLU A 251 -8.32 15.62 -9.77
N ALA A 252 -9.64 15.49 -9.67
CA ALA A 252 -10.50 15.44 -10.84
C ALA A 252 -10.86 16.89 -11.19
N ASP A 253 -10.52 17.30 -12.41
CA ASP A 253 -10.98 18.58 -12.98
C ASP A 253 -12.47 18.53 -13.29
#